data_3b52041fdd4a22566c728e9d23b42de4
#
_entry.id   3b52041fdd4a22566c728e9d23b42de4
#
_cell.length_a   1.000
_cell.length_b   1.000
_cell.length_c   1.000
_cell.angle_alpha   90.00
_cell.angle_beta   90.00
_cell.angle_gamma   90.00
#
_symmetry.space_group_name_H-M   'P 1'
#
loop_
_entity.id
_entity.type
_entity.pdbx_description
1 polymer ?
#
loop_
_entity_poly.entity_id
_entity_poly.type
_entity_poly.pdbx_seq_one_letter_code
_entity_poly.pdbx_strand_id
1 'polypeptide(L)'
;KFYGIGVSILQHRDAVYIQSVVPDTPADKAGLRYGDKFLAVDGKDATEWTSSEVSSNVRGDRGTTVKLKVERAGVAQPLEFSIVRGGVPLPSIRNYFMLPNGVGYVGLIGGFQETTSAELDEAVAALQKQGMKSLILDLRNNPGGLLPQAVEVVSRFIPADRTVVSVKGRSRYANTEELRTTGGKTYDLPLVVMINGGSASASEIVAGAIQDYHRGVILGTESFGKGLVQRVFPLPYSTGLTLTMARYYTPFGRSLQRDYSNGSIYEYYSHSDPTGADLKPKPAGQAVTTPDGRVLYGGRGIEPDILVKPAENGTLRFRINEAAFYFVRQLVAGKIAGFENYKIDKQDF
;
A
#
# COMPACT_ATOMS: atom_id res chain seq x y z
N LYS A 1 16.72 0.56 1.60
CA LYS A 1 16.67 1.96 1.13
C LYS A 1 16.83 1.93 -0.38
N PHE A 2 15.89 2.54 -1.09
CA PHE A 2 16.01 2.74 -2.53
C PHE A 2 16.73 4.05 -2.79
N TYR A 3 17.63 4.04 -3.77
CA TYR A 3 18.30 5.24 -4.22
C TYR A 3 17.80 5.64 -5.59
N GLY A 4 17.48 6.91 -5.75
CA GLY A 4 16.88 7.46 -6.95
C GLY A 4 16.57 8.93 -6.77
N ILE A 5 15.55 9.41 -7.46
CA ILE A 5 15.16 10.82 -7.40
C ILE A 5 13.82 11.07 -6.68
N GLY A 6 12.98 10.04 -6.49
CA GLY A 6 11.71 10.16 -5.75
C GLY A 6 10.49 10.50 -6.61
N VAL A 7 10.33 9.81 -7.74
CA VAL A 7 9.14 9.91 -8.62
C VAL A 7 8.50 8.54 -8.82
N SER A 8 7.18 8.50 -8.92
CA SER A 8 6.45 7.43 -9.58
C SER A 8 6.27 7.78 -11.05
N ILE A 9 6.40 6.80 -11.92
CA ILE A 9 6.23 6.98 -13.36
C ILE A 9 5.21 5.99 -13.90
N LEU A 10 4.51 6.39 -14.95
CA LEU A 10 3.52 5.55 -15.63
C LEU A 10 3.67 5.68 -17.13
N GLN A 11 3.56 4.53 -17.82
CA GLN A 11 3.46 4.47 -19.26
C GLN A 11 2.05 4.88 -19.70
N HIS A 12 1.97 5.89 -20.53
CA HIS A 12 0.77 6.22 -21.32
C HIS A 12 0.99 5.85 -22.78
N ARG A 13 0.01 6.13 -23.65
CA ARG A 13 0.04 5.68 -25.05
C ARG A 13 1.27 6.17 -25.82
N ASP A 14 1.72 7.36 -25.54
CA ASP A 14 2.72 8.08 -26.33
C ASP A 14 4.07 8.21 -25.63
N ALA A 15 4.16 7.97 -24.34
CA ALA A 15 5.42 8.09 -23.59
C ALA A 15 5.29 7.69 -22.10
N VAL A 16 6.40 7.83 -21.37
CA VAL A 16 6.45 7.73 -19.93
C VAL A 16 6.32 9.10 -19.29
N TYR A 17 5.49 9.19 -18.28
CA TYR A 17 5.19 10.42 -17.54
C TYR A 17 5.44 10.27 -16.05
N ILE A 18 5.72 11.39 -15.37
CA ILE A 18 5.71 11.46 -13.92
C ILE A 18 4.26 11.42 -13.43
N GLN A 19 3.91 10.38 -12.66
CA GLN A 19 2.61 10.18 -12.03
C GLN A 19 2.52 10.87 -10.68
N SER A 20 3.62 10.88 -9.92
CA SER A 20 3.72 11.63 -8.66
C SER A 20 5.16 11.90 -8.29
N VAL A 21 5.36 12.94 -7.49
CA VAL A 21 6.66 13.29 -6.90
C VAL A 21 6.52 13.13 -5.39
N VAL A 22 7.44 12.38 -4.79
CA VAL A 22 7.47 12.18 -3.33
C VAL A 22 8.00 13.46 -2.69
N PRO A 23 7.31 14.05 -1.71
CA PRO A 23 7.75 15.25 -1.01
C PRO A 23 9.15 15.12 -0.40
N ASP A 24 9.88 16.22 -0.33
CA ASP A 24 11.22 16.35 0.25
C ASP A 24 12.32 15.53 -0.44
N THR A 25 12.04 14.90 -1.58
CA THR A 25 13.00 14.12 -2.38
C THR A 25 13.81 15.01 -3.33
N PRO A 26 14.90 14.47 -3.93
CA PRO A 26 15.66 15.19 -4.95
C PRO A 26 14.83 15.70 -6.13
N ALA A 27 13.81 14.94 -6.57
CA ALA A 27 12.91 15.34 -7.64
C ALA A 27 12.02 16.52 -7.26
N ASP A 28 11.48 16.50 -6.04
CA ASP A 28 10.65 17.57 -5.49
C ASP A 28 11.46 18.88 -5.37
N LYS A 29 12.65 18.79 -4.78
CA LYS A 29 13.59 19.92 -4.65
C LYS A 29 14.04 20.48 -5.99
N ALA A 30 14.16 19.64 -7.01
CA ALA A 30 14.47 20.06 -8.36
C ALA A 30 13.28 20.69 -9.08
N GLY A 31 12.04 20.52 -8.57
CA GLY A 31 10.82 21.08 -9.14
C GLY A 31 10.22 20.25 -10.27
N LEU A 32 10.47 18.94 -10.31
CA LEU A 32 9.72 18.00 -11.14
C LEU A 32 8.26 17.97 -10.70
N ARG A 33 7.32 17.68 -11.62
CA ARG A 33 5.88 17.75 -11.36
C ARG A 33 5.13 16.58 -12.01
N TYR A 34 3.92 16.34 -11.51
CA TYR A 34 2.93 15.51 -12.18
C TYR A 34 2.76 15.91 -13.64
N GLY A 35 2.72 14.95 -14.55
CA GLY A 35 2.49 15.16 -15.97
C GLY A 35 3.72 15.60 -16.77
N ASP A 36 4.92 15.70 -16.15
CA ASP A 36 6.17 15.88 -16.90
C ASP A 36 6.45 14.63 -17.74
N LYS A 37 6.60 14.80 -19.05
CA LYS A 37 6.90 13.75 -20.04
C LYS A 37 8.41 13.59 -20.17
N PHE A 38 8.91 12.39 -20.05
CA PHE A 38 10.33 12.12 -20.30
C PHE A 38 10.67 12.24 -21.78
N LEU A 39 11.64 13.08 -22.12
CA LEU A 39 12.21 13.22 -23.46
C LEU A 39 13.61 12.61 -23.55
N ALA A 40 14.46 12.81 -22.53
CA ALA A 40 15.78 12.22 -22.50
C ALA A 40 16.26 11.97 -21.06
N VAL A 41 17.12 10.95 -20.88
CA VAL A 41 17.81 10.62 -19.64
C VAL A 41 19.31 10.48 -19.93
N ASP A 42 20.14 11.25 -19.25
CA ASP A 42 21.61 11.31 -19.44
C ASP A 42 22.01 11.48 -20.91
N GLY A 43 21.27 12.33 -21.64
CA GLY A 43 21.49 12.65 -23.05
C GLY A 43 20.99 11.60 -24.04
N LYS A 44 20.44 10.48 -23.59
CA LYS A 44 19.82 9.45 -24.43
C LYS A 44 18.35 9.80 -24.65
N ASP A 45 17.89 9.73 -25.89
CA ASP A 45 16.48 9.89 -26.22
C ASP A 45 15.64 8.80 -25.52
N ALA A 46 14.64 9.23 -24.78
CA ALA A 46 13.74 8.38 -23.98
C ALA A 46 12.29 8.44 -24.46
N THR A 47 12.01 9.04 -25.61
CA THR A 47 10.65 9.26 -26.12
C THR A 47 9.90 7.94 -26.40
N GLU A 48 10.64 6.92 -26.84
CA GLU A 48 10.10 5.57 -27.12
C GLU A 48 10.37 4.55 -26.00
N TRP A 49 10.95 4.99 -24.89
CA TRP A 49 11.28 4.08 -23.80
C TRP A 49 10.04 3.61 -23.05
N THR A 50 10.12 2.38 -22.57
CA THR A 50 9.16 1.84 -21.59
C THR A 50 9.42 2.42 -20.19
N SER A 51 8.44 2.33 -19.31
CA SER A 51 8.61 2.74 -17.91
C SER A 51 9.72 1.96 -17.19
N SER A 52 9.98 0.72 -17.60
CA SER A 52 11.10 -0.08 -17.08
C SER A 52 12.46 0.49 -17.48
N GLU A 53 12.61 0.89 -18.75
CA GLU A 53 13.84 1.49 -19.26
C GLU A 53 14.09 2.85 -18.62
N VAL A 54 13.09 3.72 -18.52
CA VAL A 54 13.19 4.99 -17.80
C VAL A 54 13.61 4.73 -16.35
N SER A 55 12.93 3.83 -15.65
CA SER A 55 13.24 3.49 -14.26
C SER A 55 14.66 3.01 -14.06
N SER A 56 15.15 2.14 -14.96
CA SER A 56 16.51 1.56 -14.88
C SER A 56 17.60 2.61 -15.09
N ASN A 57 17.38 3.60 -15.97
CA ASN A 57 18.34 4.65 -16.25
C ASN A 57 18.27 5.82 -15.24
N VAL A 58 17.08 6.07 -14.66
CA VAL A 58 16.91 7.12 -13.65
C VAL A 58 17.45 6.68 -12.29
N ARG A 59 17.37 5.39 -11.94
CA ARG A 59 17.98 4.83 -10.73
C ARG A 59 19.50 4.79 -10.85
N GLY A 60 20.20 4.71 -9.73
CA GLY A 60 21.65 4.59 -9.68
C GLY A 60 22.16 4.81 -8.27
N ASP A 61 23.49 4.80 -8.12
CA ASP A 61 24.14 4.93 -6.82
C ASP A 61 23.88 6.28 -6.17
N ARG A 62 23.76 6.28 -4.84
CA ARG A 62 23.59 7.50 -4.06
C ARG A 62 24.72 8.49 -4.32
N GLY A 63 24.36 9.76 -4.51
CA GLY A 63 25.30 10.84 -4.75
C GLY A 63 25.72 11.01 -6.22
N THR A 64 25.34 10.09 -7.11
CA THR A 64 25.52 10.28 -8.55
C THR A 64 24.43 11.20 -9.13
N THR A 65 24.75 11.87 -10.22
CA THR A 65 23.81 12.80 -10.87
C THR A 65 23.14 12.12 -12.06
N VAL A 66 21.82 12.33 -12.23
CA VAL A 66 21.10 12.04 -13.46
C VAL A 66 20.65 13.36 -14.11
N LYS A 67 20.78 13.44 -15.43
CA LYS A 67 20.28 14.56 -16.23
C LYS A 67 18.98 14.15 -16.90
N LEU A 68 17.94 14.92 -16.68
CA LEU A 68 16.63 14.67 -17.28
C LEU A 68 16.24 15.83 -18.20
N LYS A 69 15.67 15.50 -19.35
CA LYS A 69 14.98 16.45 -20.22
C LYS A 69 13.52 16.04 -20.26
N VAL A 70 12.63 16.96 -19.93
CA VAL A 70 11.19 16.69 -19.87
C VAL A 70 10.40 17.77 -20.63
N GLU A 71 9.25 17.36 -21.15
CA GLU A 71 8.22 18.27 -21.66
C GLU A 71 7.19 18.49 -20.56
N ARG A 72 6.93 19.74 -20.25
CA ARG A 72 5.87 20.14 -19.30
C ARG A 72 4.74 20.85 -20.04
N ALA A 73 3.51 20.40 -19.79
CA ALA A 73 2.33 21.07 -20.37
C ALA A 73 2.29 22.55 -19.94
N GLY A 74 2.04 23.43 -20.90
CA GLY A 74 2.02 24.88 -20.67
C GLY A 74 3.38 25.57 -20.78
N VAL A 75 4.48 24.84 -20.91
CA VAL A 75 5.82 25.38 -21.11
C VAL A 75 6.27 25.12 -22.55
N ALA A 76 6.66 26.16 -23.27
CA ALA A 76 6.96 26.08 -24.71
C ALA A 76 8.25 25.27 -25.01
N GLN A 77 9.25 25.37 -24.13
CA GLN A 77 10.53 24.71 -24.31
C GLN A 77 10.70 23.56 -23.32
N PRO A 78 11.34 22.45 -23.71
CA PRO A 78 11.71 21.40 -22.80
C PRO A 78 12.52 21.92 -21.60
N LEU A 79 12.26 21.36 -20.44
CA LEU A 79 12.98 21.68 -19.20
C LEU A 79 14.09 20.66 -18.97
N GLU A 80 15.24 21.14 -18.50
CA GLU A 80 16.39 20.30 -18.15
C GLU A 80 16.65 20.35 -16.66
N PHE A 81 16.87 19.17 -16.07
CA PHE A 81 17.12 18.99 -14.64
C PHE A 81 18.41 18.18 -14.43
N SER A 82 19.27 18.63 -13.54
CA SER A 82 20.41 17.87 -13.04
C SER A 82 20.13 17.50 -11.58
N ILE A 83 19.88 16.22 -11.30
CA ILE A 83 19.37 15.77 -10.01
C ILE A 83 20.36 14.79 -9.39
N VAL A 84 20.84 15.10 -8.18
CA VAL A 84 21.69 14.19 -7.43
C VAL A 84 20.81 13.11 -6.78
N ARG A 85 21.09 11.84 -7.08
CA ARG A 85 20.35 10.69 -6.53
C ARG A 85 20.52 10.62 -5.03
N GLY A 86 19.42 10.46 -4.33
CA GLY A 86 19.34 10.39 -2.87
C GLY A 86 18.59 9.18 -2.35
N GLY A 87 18.47 9.06 -1.04
CA GLY A 87 17.56 8.12 -0.42
C GLY A 87 16.11 8.58 -0.66
N VAL A 88 15.29 7.72 -1.22
CA VAL A 88 13.88 7.99 -1.45
C VAL A 88 13.10 7.33 -0.32
N PRO A 89 12.39 8.09 0.54
CA PRO A 89 11.44 7.51 1.47
C PRO A 89 10.30 6.87 0.67
N LEU A 90 9.87 5.73 1.13
CA LEU A 90 8.66 5.09 0.62
C LEU A 90 7.60 5.23 1.72
N PRO A 91 6.75 6.25 1.66
CA PRO A 91 5.74 6.43 2.69
C PRO A 91 4.77 5.26 2.69
N SER A 92 4.43 4.81 3.87
CA SER A 92 3.39 3.79 4.10
C SER A 92 2.01 4.37 3.77
N ILE A 93 1.78 5.61 4.22
CA ILE A 93 0.55 6.36 3.95
C ILE A 93 0.83 7.30 2.77
N ARG A 94 0.16 7.04 1.65
CA ARG A 94 0.35 7.82 0.43
C ARG A 94 -0.59 9.00 0.31
N ASN A 95 -1.77 8.88 0.90
CA ASN A 95 -2.77 9.91 0.89
C ASN A 95 -3.67 9.81 2.11
N TYR A 96 -4.13 10.95 2.60
CA TYR A 96 -5.19 11.06 3.60
C TYR A 96 -5.97 12.36 3.35
N PHE A 97 -7.28 12.31 3.53
CA PHE A 97 -8.16 13.43 3.27
C PHE A 97 -9.50 13.27 3.98
N MET A 98 -10.24 14.38 4.10
CA MET A 98 -11.60 14.36 4.61
C MET A 98 -12.60 14.04 3.49
N LEU A 99 -13.47 13.09 3.78
CA LEU A 99 -14.69 12.84 3.04
C LEU A 99 -15.87 13.63 3.64
N PRO A 100 -17.01 13.75 2.94
CA PRO A 100 -18.21 14.34 3.51
C PRO A 100 -18.62 13.72 4.85
N ASN A 101 -19.34 14.49 5.66
CA ASN A 101 -19.88 14.07 6.97
C ASN A 101 -18.84 13.76 8.05
N GLY A 102 -17.61 14.28 7.93
CA GLY A 102 -16.56 14.12 8.94
C GLY A 102 -15.91 12.73 8.91
N VAL A 103 -15.91 12.05 7.78
CA VAL A 103 -15.21 10.79 7.60
C VAL A 103 -13.79 11.07 7.11
N GLY A 104 -12.78 10.67 7.90
CA GLY A 104 -11.39 10.69 7.47
C GLY A 104 -11.04 9.43 6.67
N TYR A 105 -10.29 9.58 5.59
CA TYR A 105 -9.70 8.50 4.82
C TYR A 105 -8.20 8.52 4.99
N VAL A 106 -7.60 7.33 5.25
CA VAL A 106 -6.15 7.12 5.31
C VAL A 106 -5.78 5.92 4.45
N GLY A 107 -5.00 6.15 3.40
CA GLY A 107 -4.52 5.13 2.48
C GLY A 107 -3.15 4.56 2.90
N LEU A 108 -3.15 3.50 3.72
CA LEU A 108 -1.94 2.75 4.08
C LEU A 108 -1.68 1.68 3.03
N ILE A 109 -1.22 2.10 1.85
CA ILE A 109 -1.03 1.25 0.67
C ILE A 109 0.44 1.07 0.27
N GLY A 110 1.37 1.76 0.93
CA GLY A 110 2.81 1.72 0.65
C GLY A 110 3.57 0.56 1.34
N GLY A 111 2.88 -0.34 2.03
CA GLY A 111 3.46 -1.38 2.88
C GLY A 111 3.79 -0.88 4.29
N PHE A 112 4.14 -1.80 5.19
CA PHE A 112 4.52 -1.47 6.57
C PHE A 112 6.03 -1.25 6.65
N GLN A 113 6.43 0.02 6.83
CA GLN A 113 7.81 0.51 6.97
C GLN A 113 8.09 0.88 8.43
N GLU A 114 9.34 1.24 8.76
CA GLU A 114 9.72 1.67 10.11
C GLU A 114 8.95 2.89 10.64
N THR A 115 8.42 3.72 9.76
CA THR A 115 7.72 4.97 10.06
C THR A 115 6.20 4.87 10.03
N THR A 116 5.63 3.70 9.73
CA THR A 116 4.19 3.53 9.45
C THR A 116 3.29 4.04 10.58
N SER A 117 3.60 3.70 11.82
CA SER A 117 2.79 4.12 12.97
C SER A 117 2.87 5.64 13.19
N ALA A 118 4.04 6.23 12.99
CA ALA A 118 4.22 7.68 13.09
C ALA A 118 3.47 8.42 11.97
N GLU A 119 3.56 7.92 10.73
CA GLU A 119 2.79 8.46 9.58
C GLU A 119 1.27 8.37 9.82
N LEU A 120 0.79 7.28 10.44
CA LEU A 120 -0.61 7.14 10.82
C LEU A 120 -1.01 8.19 11.88
N ASP A 121 -0.18 8.39 12.89
CA ASP A 121 -0.42 9.38 13.95
C ASP A 121 -0.48 10.81 13.38
N GLU A 122 0.40 11.15 12.44
CA GLU A 122 0.40 12.44 11.73
C GLU A 122 -0.86 12.62 10.87
N ALA A 123 -1.23 11.62 10.07
CA ALA A 123 -2.42 11.67 9.23
C ALA A 123 -3.70 11.83 10.08
N VAL A 124 -3.85 11.02 11.13
CA VAL A 124 -5.01 11.09 12.04
C VAL A 124 -5.06 12.44 12.75
N ALA A 125 -3.92 12.97 13.23
CA ALA A 125 -3.88 14.27 13.88
C ALA A 125 -4.29 15.40 12.92
N ALA A 126 -3.85 15.36 11.67
CA ALA A 126 -4.24 16.32 10.63
C ALA A 126 -5.75 16.26 10.33
N LEU A 127 -6.32 15.07 10.24
CA LEU A 127 -7.76 14.88 9.99
C LEU A 127 -8.61 15.27 11.22
N GLN A 128 -8.12 15.01 12.44
CA GLN A 128 -8.81 15.44 13.66
C GLN A 128 -8.91 16.97 13.76
N LYS A 129 -7.86 17.69 13.35
CA LYS A 129 -7.90 19.17 13.25
C LYS A 129 -8.95 19.68 12.27
N GLN A 130 -9.31 18.88 11.26
CA GLN A 130 -10.37 19.18 10.27
C GLN A 130 -11.76 18.71 10.73
N GLY A 131 -11.90 18.17 11.95
CA GLY A 131 -13.17 17.73 12.52
C GLY A 131 -13.55 16.27 12.18
N MET A 132 -12.57 15.39 11.97
CA MET A 132 -12.81 13.97 11.73
C MET A 132 -13.59 13.33 12.89
N LYS A 133 -14.63 12.58 12.56
CA LYS A 133 -15.51 11.86 13.50
C LYS A 133 -15.41 10.33 13.36
N SER A 134 -14.99 9.83 12.21
CA SER A 134 -14.82 8.41 11.90
C SER A 134 -13.70 8.22 10.90
N LEU A 135 -13.11 7.01 10.83
CA LEU A 135 -11.93 6.71 10.03
C LEU A 135 -12.18 5.54 9.10
N ILE A 136 -11.77 5.70 7.85
CA ILE A 136 -11.53 4.61 6.90
C ILE A 136 -10.02 4.40 6.81
N LEU A 137 -9.54 3.22 7.21
CA LEU A 137 -8.17 2.77 7.00
C LEU A 137 -8.13 1.82 5.79
N ASP A 138 -7.54 2.27 4.70
CA ASP A 138 -7.46 1.48 3.46
C ASP A 138 -6.17 0.68 3.39
N LEU A 139 -6.30 -0.65 3.47
CA LEU A 139 -5.21 -1.63 3.34
C LEU A 139 -5.27 -2.38 2.00
N ARG A 140 -6.11 -1.96 1.07
CA ARG A 140 -6.20 -2.62 -0.25
C ARG A 140 -4.88 -2.51 -0.99
N ASN A 141 -4.48 -3.63 -1.62
CA ASN A 141 -3.20 -3.78 -2.33
C ASN A 141 -1.95 -3.53 -1.47
N ASN A 142 -2.08 -3.56 -0.15
CA ASN A 142 -0.94 -3.48 0.76
C ASN A 142 -0.36 -4.88 0.99
N PRO A 143 0.85 -5.19 0.49
CA PRO A 143 1.43 -6.54 0.57
C PRO A 143 1.94 -6.92 1.97
N GLY A 144 1.79 -6.04 2.96
CA GLY A 144 2.33 -6.18 4.29
C GLY A 144 3.67 -5.47 4.49
N GLY A 145 4.52 -6.01 5.32
CA GLY A 145 5.83 -5.43 5.65
C GLY A 145 6.25 -5.77 7.09
N LEU A 146 6.78 -4.81 7.81
CA LEU A 146 7.35 -5.01 9.13
C LEU A 146 6.29 -5.38 10.17
N LEU A 147 6.42 -6.57 10.76
CA LEU A 147 5.53 -7.08 11.80
C LEU A 147 5.43 -6.16 13.03
N PRO A 148 6.53 -5.61 13.57
CA PRO A 148 6.43 -4.65 14.68
C PRO A 148 5.55 -3.45 14.36
N GLN A 149 5.56 -2.96 13.12
CA GLN A 149 4.72 -1.83 12.71
C GLN A 149 3.23 -2.20 12.60
N ALA A 150 2.90 -3.44 12.23
CA ALA A 150 1.52 -3.91 12.32
C ALA A 150 1.02 -3.92 13.77
N VAL A 151 1.85 -4.37 14.72
CA VAL A 151 1.54 -4.32 16.16
C VAL A 151 1.30 -2.88 16.63
N GLU A 152 2.18 -1.96 16.25
CA GLU A 152 2.04 -0.54 16.59
C GLU A 152 0.75 0.07 16.01
N VAL A 153 0.42 -0.23 14.75
CA VAL A 153 -0.83 0.24 14.13
C VAL A 153 -2.04 -0.31 14.88
N VAL A 154 -2.06 -1.60 15.22
CA VAL A 154 -3.14 -2.21 16.03
C VAL A 154 -3.23 -1.54 17.39
N SER A 155 -2.10 -1.20 18.01
CA SER A 155 -2.04 -0.53 19.32
C SER A 155 -2.68 0.87 19.31
N ARG A 156 -2.87 1.48 18.14
CA ARG A 156 -3.60 2.75 18.00
C ARG A 156 -5.12 2.58 18.11
N PHE A 157 -5.63 1.36 18.05
CA PHE A 157 -7.07 1.09 18.04
C PHE A 157 -7.53 0.14 19.16
N ILE A 158 -6.64 -0.69 19.68
CA ILE A 158 -6.94 -1.71 20.69
C ILE A 158 -6.17 -1.39 21.97
N PRO A 159 -6.81 -1.50 23.16
CA PRO A 159 -6.15 -1.23 24.44
C PRO A 159 -4.87 -2.06 24.64
N ALA A 160 -4.01 -1.60 25.56
CA ALA A 160 -2.77 -2.26 25.90
C ALA A 160 -2.95 -3.73 26.35
N ASP A 161 -1.88 -4.51 26.19
CA ASP A 161 -1.77 -5.91 26.62
C ASP A 161 -2.82 -6.85 26.03
N ARG A 162 -3.23 -6.58 24.79
CA ARG A 162 -4.08 -7.46 24.00
C ARG A 162 -3.24 -8.18 22.95
N THR A 163 -3.47 -9.48 22.77
CA THR A 163 -2.79 -10.25 21.71
C THR A 163 -3.12 -9.67 20.35
N VAL A 164 -2.13 -9.37 19.53
CA VAL A 164 -2.28 -8.91 18.13
C VAL A 164 -2.17 -10.10 17.19
N VAL A 165 -1.17 -10.93 17.41
CA VAL A 165 -0.88 -12.09 16.57
C VAL A 165 -0.09 -13.11 17.40
N SER A 166 -0.39 -14.40 17.18
CA SER A 166 0.43 -15.49 17.71
C SER A 166 1.24 -16.12 16.58
N VAL A 167 2.50 -16.41 16.87
CA VAL A 167 3.42 -17.14 16.01
C VAL A 167 3.57 -18.55 16.54
N LYS A 168 3.21 -19.58 15.76
CA LYS A 168 3.30 -20.98 16.20
C LYS A 168 4.05 -21.81 15.15
N GLY A 169 5.11 -22.47 15.55
CA GLY A 169 5.90 -23.38 14.72
C GLY A 169 6.08 -24.76 15.36
N ARG A 170 6.35 -25.77 14.53
CA ARG A 170 6.59 -27.14 14.99
C ARG A 170 8.04 -27.38 15.43
N SER A 171 8.96 -26.54 14.98
CA SER A 171 10.37 -26.70 15.29
C SER A 171 10.72 -26.11 16.65
N ARG A 172 11.62 -26.74 17.40
CA ARG A 172 12.23 -26.17 18.61
C ARG A 172 12.97 -24.85 18.35
N TYR A 173 13.25 -24.53 17.10
CA TYR A 173 13.88 -23.27 16.67
C TYR A 173 12.86 -22.22 16.26
N ALA A 174 11.57 -22.57 16.23
CA ALA A 174 10.47 -21.65 16.01
C ALA A 174 9.84 -21.35 17.37
N ASN A 175 10.22 -20.24 17.97
CA ASN A 175 9.62 -19.79 19.21
C ASN A 175 8.12 -19.59 19.01
N THR A 176 7.31 -20.17 19.92
CA THR A 176 5.92 -19.75 20.02
C THR A 176 5.92 -18.43 20.76
N GLU A 177 5.42 -17.39 20.11
CA GLU A 177 5.44 -16.03 20.64
C GLU A 177 4.06 -15.39 20.40
N GLU A 178 3.60 -14.65 21.39
CA GLU A 178 2.45 -13.77 21.27
C GLU A 178 2.93 -12.33 21.25
N LEU A 179 2.63 -11.62 20.18
CA LEU A 179 2.86 -10.18 20.11
C LEU A 179 1.61 -9.47 20.58
N ARG A 180 1.80 -8.53 21.48
CA ARG A 180 0.73 -7.80 22.17
C ARG A 180 0.77 -6.32 21.85
N THR A 181 -0.36 -5.66 21.98
CA THR A 181 -0.45 -4.19 21.88
C THR A 181 0.43 -3.53 22.95
N THR A 182 1.13 -2.47 22.57
CA THR A 182 2.12 -1.77 23.42
C THR A 182 1.46 -0.76 24.31
N GLY A 183 0.34 -0.32 24.22
CA GLY A 183 -0.24 0.77 25.00
C GLY A 183 0.12 2.14 24.44
N GLY A 184 -0.38 3.19 25.08
CA GLY A 184 -0.22 4.55 24.63
C GLY A 184 -1.55 5.15 24.16
N LYS A 185 -1.48 6.09 23.21
CA LYS A 185 -2.68 6.75 22.68
C LYS A 185 -3.48 5.78 21.81
N THR A 186 -4.75 5.60 22.16
CA THR A 186 -5.71 4.87 21.32
C THR A 186 -6.72 5.86 20.70
N TYR A 187 -7.13 5.58 19.47
CA TYR A 187 -8.16 6.33 18.77
C TYR A 187 -9.52 5.66 18.99
N ASP A 188 -10.33 6.27 19.84
CA ASP A 188 -11.70 5.79 20.10
C ASP A 188 -12.70 6.52 19.17
N LEU A 189 -12.79 6.02 17.93
CA LEU A 189 -13.68 6.54 16.90
C LEU A 189 -14.18 5.38 16.05
N PRO A 190 -15.32 5.50 15.37
CA PRO A 190 -15.80 4.50 14.42
C PRO A 190 -14.74 4.22 13.34
N LEU A 191 -14.46 2.93 13.12
CA LEU A 191 -13.39 2.48 12.24
C LEU A 191 -13.92 1.49 11.19
N VAL A 192 -13.59 1.75 9.94
CA VAL A 192 -13.72 0.80 8.84
C VAL A 192 -12.34 0.48 8.30
N VAL A 193 -12.02 -0.79 8.12
CA VAL A 193 -10.78 -1.24 7.48
C VAL A 193 -11.13 -1.86 6.13
N MET A 194 -10.57 -1.31 5.06
CA MET A 194 -10.81 -1.82 3.70
C MET A 194 -9.71 -2.80 3.30
N ILE A 195 -10.11 -3.96 2.79
CA ILE A 195 -9.20 -5.01 2.32
C ILE A 195 -9.59 -5.55 0.95
N ASN A 196 -8.63 -6.18 0.27
CA ASN A 196 -8.88 -6.95 -0.96
C ASN A 196 -7.84 -8.07 -1.11
N GLY A 197 -7.90 -8.82 -2.21
CA GLY A 197 -6.95 -9.90 -2.51
C GLY A 197 -5.47 -9.50 -2.56
N GLY A 198 -5.16 -8.21 -2.66
CA GLY A 198 -3.80 -7.68 -2.54
C GLY A 198 -3.36 -7.33 -1.11
N SER A 199 -4.28 -7.39 -0.13
CA SER A 199 -3.98 -7.18 1.29
C SER A 199 -3.35 -8.44 1.87
N ALA A 200 -2.07 -8.40 2.28
CA ALA A 200 -1.33 -9.59 2.68
C ALA A 200 -0.51 -9.38 3.97
N SER A 201 -0.21 -10.48 4.69
CA SER A 201 0.76 -10.51 5.80
C SER A 201 0.42 -9.51 6.92
N ALA A 202 1.24 -8.46 7.14
CA ALA A 202 1.02 -7.43 8.15
C ALA A 202 -0.35 -6.76 8.02
N SER A 203 -0.86 -6.56 6.80
CA SER A 203 -2.22 -6.05 6.56
C SER A 203 -3.30 -6.99 7.08
N GLU A 204 -3.09 -8.30 6.94
CA GLU A 204 -4.02 -9.32 7.45
C GLU A 204 -3.95 -9.44 8.98
N ILE A 205 -2.78 -9.19 9.57
CA ILE A 205 -2.62 -9.11 11.02
C ILE A 205 -3.42 -7.94 11.58
N VAL A 206 -3.33 -6.76 10.96
CA VAL A 206 -4.12 -5.58 11.38
C VAL A 206 -5.62 -5.85 11.21
N ALA A 207 -6.05 -6.26 10.02
CA ALA A 207 -7.46 -6.52 9.74
C ALA A 207 -8.03 -7.63 10.66
N GLY A 208 -7.27 -8.72 10.87
CA GLY A 208 -7.65 -9.84 11.71
C GLY A 208 -7.78 -9.46 13.19
N ALA A 209 -6.87 -8.65 13.72
CA ALA A 209 -6.97 -8.17 15.10
C ALA A 209 -8.17 -7.23 15.29
N ILE A 210 -8.39 -6.28 14.38
CA ILE A 210 -9.56 -5.38 14.40
C ILE A 210 -10.86 -6.17 14.32
N GLN A 211 -10.92 -7.21 13.48
CA GLN A 211 -12.09 -8.06 13.32
C GLN A 211 -12.33 -8.92 14.56
N ASP A 212 -11.32 -9.62 15.07
CA ASP A 212 -11.43 -10.51 16.22
C ASP A 212 -11.95 -9.75 17.45
N TYR A 213 -11.41 -8.56 17.73
CA TYR A 213 -11.86 -7.73 18.85
C TYR A 213 -13.13 -6.91 18.57
N HIS A 214 -13.73 -7.05 17.38
CA HIS A 214 -14.90 -6.25 16.97
C HIS A 214 -14.69 -4.74 17.14
N ARG A 215 -13.42 -4.29 16.95
CA ARG A 215 -13.06 -2.88 17.12
C ARG A 215 -13.51 -2.02 15.94
N GLY A 216 -13.71 -2.60 14.79
CA GLY A 216 -14.15 -1.95 13.56
C GLY A 216 -14.76 -2.94 12.60
N VAL A 217 -15.26 -2.45 11.48
CA VAL A 217 -15.85 -3.23 10.40
C VAL A 217 -14.82 -3.48 9.32
N ILE A 218 -14.67 -4.72 8.89
CA ILE A 218 -13.81 -5.10 7.75
C ILE A 218 -14.68 -5.12 6.49
N LEU A 219 -14.29 -4.33 5.49
CA LEU A 219 -15.06 -4.12 4.27
C LEU A 219 -14.22 -4.41 3.03
N GLY A 220 -14.81 -5.03 2.01
CA GLY A 220 -14.17 -5.27 0.72
C GLY A 220 -14.29 -6.69 0.24
N THR A 221 -13.17 -7.30 -0.18
CA THR A 221 -13.09 -8.71 -0.59
C THR A 221 -12.09 -9.46 0.27
N GLU A 222 -12.13 -10.80 0.22
CA GLU A 222 -11.21 -11.67 0.95
C GLU A 222 -9.75 -11.27 0.72
N SER A 223 -8.94 -11.27 1.78
CA SER A 223 -7.52 -10.95 1.72
C SER A 223 -6.69 -12.07 1.08
N PHE A 224 -5.39 -11.84 0.90
CA PHE A 224 -4.49 -12.76 0.20
C PHE A 224 -4.37 -14.14 0.87
N GLY A 225 -4.26 -14.21 2.19
CA GLY A 225 -4.03 -15.44 2.94
C GLY A 225 -2.55 -15.81 3.10
N LYS A 226 -1.68 -14.81 3.38
CA LYS A 226 -0.24 -15.00 3.64
C LYS A 226 0.04 -15.04 5.14
N GLY A 227 0.01 -16.24 5.72
CA GLY A 227 0.20 -16.48 7.15
C GLY A 227 1.48 -17.26 7.50
N LEU A 228 2.48 -17.32 6.63
CA LEU A 228 3.73 -18.04 6.86
C LEU A 228 4.83 -17.12 7.38
N VAL A 229 5.51 -17.55 8.42
CA VAL A 229 6.75 -16.95 8.93
C VAL A 229 7.93 -17.61 8.25
N GLN A 230 8.68 -16.83 7.48
CA GLN A 230 9.85 -17.29 6.74
C GLN A 230 11.13 -16.69 7.33
N ARG A 231 12.18 -17.51 7.41
CA ARG A 231 13.52 -17.08 7.82
C ARG A 231 14.51 -17.32 6.68
N VAL A 232 15.34 -16.32 6.42
CA VAL A 232 16.43 -16.44 5.47
C VAL A 232 17.67 -16.94 6.19
N PHE A 233 18.26 -18.00 5.68
CA PHE A 233 19.54 -18.56 6.12
C PHE A 233 20.58 -18.19 5.07
N PRO A 234 21.58 -17.37 5.41
CA PRO A 234 22.64 -17.03 4.47
C PRO A 234 23.45 -18.29 4.12
N LEU A 235 23.77 -18.44 2.86
CA LEU A 235 24.61 -19.51 2.31
C LEU A 235 25.84 -18.92 1.64
N PRO A 236 26.88 -19.75 1.31
CA PRO A 236 28.05 -19.29 0.55
C PRO A 236 27.68 -18.58 -0.75
N TYR A 237 28.63 -17.79 -1.30
CA TYR A 237 28.50 -17.07 -2.57
C TYR A 237 27.35 -16.04 -2.60
N SER A 238 27.08 -15.37 -1.48
CA SER A 238 25.99 -14.37 -1.35
C SER A 238 24.59 -14.89 -1.72
N THR A 239 24.37 -16.20 -1.59
CA THR A 239 23.07 -16.85 -1.76
C THR A 239 22.35 -17.00 -0.42
N GLY A 240 21.11 -17.38 -0.43
CA GLY A 240 20.31 -17.59 0.78
C GLY A 240 19.22 -18.61 0.59
N LEU A 241 18.92 -19.36 1.63
CA LEU A 241 17.81 -20.30 1.69
C LEU A 241 16.69 -19.69 2.53
N THR A 242 15.51 -19.58 1.97
CA THR A 242 14.31 -19.14 2.70
C THR A 242 13.50 -20.36 3.14
N LEU A 243 13.32 -20.55 4.45
CA LEU A 243 12.54 -21.64 5.01
C LEU A 243 11.35 -21.12 5.79
N THR A 244 10.20 -21.78 5.64
CA THR A 244 9.02 -21.57 6.48
C THR A 244 9.25 -22.21 7.85
N MET A 245 9.19 -21.40 8.89
CA MET A 245 9.46 -21.82 10.28
C MET A 245 8.19 -21.92 11.11
N ALA A 246 7.19 -21.07 10.88
CA ALA A 246 6.00 -20.94 11.68
C ALA A 246 4.81 -20.39 10.88
N ARG A 247 3.64 -20.32 11.52
CA ARG A 247 2.43 -19.70 11.00
C ARG A 247 1.95 -18.58 11.91
N TYR A 248 1.32 -17.59 11.31
CA TYR A 248 0.59 -16.52 12.00
C TYR A 248 -0.85 -16.94 12.28
N TYR A 249 -1.29 -16.59 13.48
CA TYR A 249 -2.68 -16.77 13.93
C TYR A 249 -3.20 -15.45 14.49
N THR A 250 -4.45 -15.14 14.23
CA THR A 250 -5.15 -13.98 14.80
C THR A 250 -5.26 -14.08 16.33
N PRO A 251 -5.68 -13.03 17.05
CA PRO A 251 -5.81 -13.05 18.51
C PRO A 251 -6.57 -14.26 19.06
N PHE A 252 -7.64 -14.69 18.40
CA PHE A 252 -8.43 -15.84 18.85
C PHE A 252 -8.10 -17.16 18.14
N GLY A 253 -6.98 -17.21 17.43
CA GLY A 253 -6.37 -18.46 16.96
C GLY A 253 -6.75 -18.87 15.54
N ARG A 254 -7.37 -18.02 14.73
CA ARG A 254 -7.61 -18.31 13.32
C ARG A 254 -6.28 -18.32 12.55
N SER A 255 -6.02 -19.35 11.74
CA SER A 255 -4.88 -19.35 10.84
C SER A 255 -5.11 -18.37 9.69
N LEU A 256 -4.17 -17.46 9.44
CA LEU A 256 -4.21 -16.56 8.29
C LEU A 256 -3.85 -17.28 6.98
N GLN A 257 -3.09 -18.38 7.06
CA GLN A 257 -2.53 -19.05 5.91
C GLN A 257 -3.61 -19.73 5.07
N ARG A 258 -3.71 -19.34 3.80
CA ARG A 258 -4.50 -20.05 2.79
C ARG A 258 -3.91 -21.44 2.58
N ASP A 259 -4.78 -22.45 2.50
CA ASP A 259 -4.36 -23.80 2.15
C ASP A 259 -3.91 -23.86 0.67
N TYR A 260 -2.75 -24.43 0.44
CA TYR A 260 -2.17 -24.68 -0.88
C TYR A 260 -1.69 -26.13 -1.03
N SER A 261 -2.11 -27.01 -0.12
CA SER A 261 -1.67 -28.42 -0.11
C SER A 261 -2.10 -29.17 -1.38
N ASN A 262 -3.17 -28.75 -2.03
CA ASN A 262 -3.73 -29.35 -3.23
C ASN A 262 -3.44 -28.59 -4.53
N GLY A 263 -2.63 -27.52 -4.47
CA GLY A 263 -2.30 -26.65 -5.58
C GLY A 263 -0.81 -26.46 -5.79
N SER A 264 -0.42 -25.95 -6.94
CA SER A 264 0.96 -25.54 -7.18
C SER A 264 1.26 -24.21 -6.47
N ILE A 265 2.54 -23.97 -6.17
CA ILE A 265 2.98 -22.66 -5.62
C ILE A 265 2.64 -21.52 -6.61
N TYR A 266 2.58 -21.83 -7.90
CA TYR A 266 2.14 -20.90 -8.93
C TYR A 266 0.67 -20.51 -8.76
N GLU A 267 -0.21 -21.48 -8.53
CA GLU A 267 -1.63 -21.22 -8.26
C GLU A 267 -1.82 -20.42 -6.98
N TYR A 268 -1.01 -20.66 -5.94
CA TYR A 268 -1.03 -19.85 -4.71
C TYR A 268 -0.75 -18.36 -4.98
N TYR A 269 0.21 -18.05 -5.85
CA TYR A 269 0.55 -16.66 -6.18
C TYR A 269 -0.34 -16.05 -7.28
N SER A 270 -0.86 -16.85 -8.22
CA SER A 270 -1.71 -16.36 -9.30
C SER A 270 -3.17 -16.13 -8.89
N HIS A 271 -3.63 -16.76 -7.79
CA HIS A 271 -4.99 -16.61 -7.28
C HIS A 271 -5.21 -15.33 -6.44
N SER A 272 -4.25 -14.46 -6.38
CA SER A 272 -4.45 -13.10 -5.88
C SER A 272 -5.20 -12.28 -6.92
N ASP A 273 -6.46 -12.66 -7.20
CA ASP A 273 -7.32 -11.85 -8.04
C ASP A 273 -7.79 -10.62 -7.27
N PRO A 274 -7.22 -9.43 -7.53
CA PRO A 274 -7.66 -8.19 -6.88
C PRO A 274 -9.10 -7.82 -7.25
N THR A 275 -9.69 -8.49 -8.24
CA THR A 275 -11.06 -8.23 -8.72
C THR A 275 -12.11 -9.04 -7.97
N GLY A 276 -11.72 -10.06 -7.20
CA GLY A 276 -12.64 -10.90 -6.44
C GLY A 276 -13.54 -11.77 -7.32
N ALA A 277 -13.12 -12.04 -8.58
CA ALA A 277 -13.93 -12.79 -9.54
C ALA A 277 -14.00 -14.30 -9.22
N ASP A 278 -13.03 -14.84 -8.47
CA ASP A 278 -13.00 -16.26 -8.08
C ASP A 278 -13.87 -16.52 -6.84
N LEU A 279 -15.17 -16.46 -7.02
CA LEU A 279 -16.17 -16.75 -6.00
C LEU A 279 -16.53 -18.26 -5.89
N LYS A 280 -15.59 -19.16 -6.16
CA LYS A 280 -15.81 -20.57 -5.83
C LYS A 280 -15.89 -20.70 -4.30
N PRO A 281 -16.91 -21.41 -3.75
CA PRO A 281 -16.96 -21.69 -2.32
C PRO A 281 -15.68 -22.40 -1.90
N LYS A 282 -14.80 -21.69 -1.21
CA LYS A 282 -13.60 -22.29 -0.64
C LYS A 282 -14.00 -23.05 0.61
N PRO A 283 -13.41 -24.23 0.90
CA PRO A 283 -13.68 -24.92 2.16
C PRO A 283 -13.43 -23.96 3.31
N ALA A 284 -14.37 -23.85 4.23
CA ALA A 284 -14.20 -23.11 5.47
C ALA A 284 -13.04 -23.74 6.25
N GLY A 285 -12.06 -22.92 6.67
CA GLY A 285 -11.04 -23.36 7.62
C GLY A 285 -11.63 -23.59 9.00
N GLN A 286 -10.78 -23.75 10.01
CA GLN A 286 -11.21 -23.92 11.39
C GLN A 286 -12.03 -22.71 11.85
N ALA A 287 -13.26 -22.96 12.33
CA ALA A 287 -14.10 -21.96 12.95
C ALA A 287 -13.56 -21.58 14.34
N VAL A 288 -13.63 -20.31 14.66
CA VAL A 288 -13.30 -19.77 15.98
C VAL A 288 -14.44 -18.88 16.44
N THR A 289 -14.91 -19.09 17.66
CA THR A 289 -15.94 -18.24 18.27
C THR A 289 -15.25 -17.13 19.07
N THR A 290 -15.59 -15.88 18.76
CA THR A 290 -15.12 -14.71 19.49
C THR A 290 -15.87 -14.54 20.81
N PRO A 291 -15.35 -13.78 21.80
CA PRO A 291 -16.01 -13.56 23.08
C PRO A 291 -17.41 -12.94 22.98
N ASP A 292 -17.69 -12.20 21.91
CA ASP A 292 -19.02 -11.62 21.61
C ASP A 292 -19.95 -12.58 20.84
N GLY A 293 -19.53 -13.85 20.65
CA GLY A 293 -20.35 -14.91 20.06
C GLY A 293 -20.32 -14.98 18.54
N ARG A 294 -19.54 -14.15 17.83
CA ARG A 294 -19.39 -14.26 16.38
C ARG A 294 -18.57 -15.47 16.01
N VAL A 295 -18.91 -16.14 14.92
CA VAL A 295 -18.15 -17.24 14.35
C VAL A 295 -17.36 -16.73 13.17
N LEU A 296 -16.02 -16.81 13.27
CA LEU A 296 -15.08 -16.40 12.23
C LEU A 296 -14.28 -17.60 11.75
N TYR A 297 -13.89 -17.59 10.48
CA TYR A 297 -13.18 -18.70 9.87
C TYR A 297 -11.72 -18.32 9.57
N GLY A 298 -10.82 -19.28 9.69
CA GLY A 298 -9.42 -19.16 9.28
C GLY A 298 -9.12 -19.95 8.01
N GLY A 299 -7.83 -20.01 7.65
CA GLY A 299 -7.35 -20.89 6.57
C GLY A 299 -7.46 -20.33 5.16
N ARG A 300 -7.89 -19.08 5.00
CA ARG A 300 -8.04 -18.45 3.68
C ARG A 300 -7.83 -16.91 3.67
N GLY A 301 -7.09 -16.40 4.64
CA GLY A 301 -6.94 -14.97 4.87
C GLY A 301 -8.05 -14.43 5.77
N ILE A 302 -8.35 -13.15 5.61
CA ILE A 302 -9.42 -12.46 6.32
C ILE A 302 -10.62 -12.30 5.39
N GLU A 303 -11.74 -12.88 5.79
CA GLU A 303 -13.02 -12.66 5.13
C GLU A 303 -13.63 -11.36 5.65
N PRO A 304 -14.09 -10.43 4.77
CA PRO A 304 -14.66 -9.18 5.23
C PRO A 304 -16.02 -9.39 5.92
N ASP A 305 -16.34 -8.54 6.89
CA ASP A 305 -17.67 -8.51 7.53
C ASP A 305 -18.73 -8.04 6.52
N ILE A 306 -18.35 -7.14 5.60
CA ILE A 306 -19.22 -6.65 4.53
C ILE A 306 -18.49 -6.85 3.19
N LEU A 307 -19.04 -7.76 2.37
CA LEU A 307 -18.53 -8.01 1.04
C LEU A 307 -18.92 -6.87 0.09
N VAL A 308 -17.92 -6.20 -0.46
CA VAL A 308 -18.08 -5.19 -1.51
C VAL A 308 -17.26 -5.62 -2.72
N LYS A 309 -17.94 -6.03 -3.78
CA LYS A 309 -17.28 -6.38 -5.04
C LYS A 309 -16.73 -5.12 -5.70
N PRO A 310 -15.50 -5.16 -6.24
CA PRO A 310 -15.00 -4.07 -7.04
C PRO A 310 -15.90 -3.87 -8.26
N ALA A 311 -16.02 -2.62 -8.70
CA ALA A 311 -16.68 -2.34 -9.97
C ALA A 311 -15.93 -3.06 -11.10
N GLU A 312 -16.66 -3.65 -12.04
CA GLU A 312 -16.06 -4.34 -13.18
C GLU A 312 -15.13 -3.40 -13.97
N ASN A 313 -13.90 -3.85 -14.19
CA ASN A 313 -12.92 -3.12 -14.96
C ASN A 313 -13.17 -3.32 -16.46
N GLY A 314 -14.16 -2.63 -17.01
CA GLY A 314 -14.37 -2.60 -18.45
C GLY A 314 -13.31 -1.78 -19.19
N THR A 315 -13.17 -2.01 -20.51
CA THR A 315 -12.29 -1.22 -21.40
C THR A 315 -12.56 0.28 -21.33
N LEU A 316 -13.79 0.67 -20.98
CA LEU A 316 -14.18 2.06 -20.79
C LEU A 316 -13.45 2.73 -19.63
N ARG A 317 -13.22 2.02 -18.51
CA ARG A 317 -12.50 2.55 -17.35
C ARG A 317 -11.05 2.91 -17.68
N PHE A 318 -10.39 2.08 -18.47
CA PHE A 318 -9.04 2.38 -18.95
C PHE A 318 -9.04 3.66 -19.80
N ARG A 319 -10.00 3.81 -20.74
CA ARG A 319 -10.13 5.01 -21.56
C ARG A 319 -10.45 6.26 -20.74
N ILE A 320 -11.28 6.13 -19.70
CA ILE A 320 -11.59 7.25 -18.79
C ILE A 320 -10.33 7.67 -18.02
N ASN A 321 -9.56 6.73 -17.48
CA ASN A 321 -8.33 7.04 -16.76
C ASN A 321 -7.31 7.75 -17.65
N GLU A 322 -7.15 7.28 -18.89
CA GLU A 322 -6.29 7.92 -19.89
C GLU A 322 -6.77 9.35 -20.20
N ALA A 323 -8.06 9.51 -20.46
CA ALA A 323 -8.64 10.82 -20.73
C ALA A 323 -8.49 11.77 -19.53
N ALA A 324 -8.73 11.26 -18.32
CA ALA A 324 -8.56 12.03 -17.09
C ALA A 324 -7.11 12.49 -16.89
N PHE A 325 -6.12 11.63 -17.17
CA PHE A 325 -4.71 12.01 -17.10
C PHE A 325 -4.41 13.20 -18.01
N TYR A 326 -4.77 13.11 -19.29
CA TYR A 326 -4.52 14.19 -20.24
C TYR A 326 -5.33 15.46 -19.91
N PHE A 327 -6.56 15.31 -19.43
CA PHE A 327 -7.37 16.44 -18.98
C PHE A 327 -6.69 17.17 -17.79
N VAL A 328 -6.30 16.45 -16.76
CA VAL A 328 -5.60 17.04 -15.58
C VAL A 328 -4.30 17.71 -16.02
N ARG A 329 -3.55 17.11 -16.94
CA ARG A 329 -2.33 17.70 -17.49
C ARG A 329 -2.59 19.05 -18.17
N GLN A 330 -3.71 19.19 -18.89
CA GLN A 330 -4.11 20.47 -19.51
C GLN A 330 -4.66 21.46 -18.49
N LEU A 331 -5.39 20.97 -17.47
CA LEU A 331 -5.92 21.78 -16.38
C LEU A 331 -4.77 22.45 -15.59
N VAL A 332 -3.75 21.67 -15.18
CA VAL A 332 -2.56 22.19 -14.49
C VAL A 332 -1.77 23.18 -15.35
N ALA A 333 -1.84 23.04 -16.66
CA ALA A 333 -1.20 23.95 -17.60
C ALA A 333 -2.00 25.25 -17.84
N GLY A 334 -3.18 25.42 -17.21
CA GLY A 334 -4.06 26.56 -17.43
C GLY A 334 -4.66 26.61 -18.84
N LYS A 335 -4.77 25.46 -19.52
CA LYS A 335 -5.26 25.38 -20.92
C LYS A 335 -6.73 24.95 -21.03
N ILE A 336 -7.44 24.82 -19.91
CA ILE A 336 -8.86 24.48 -19.90
C ILE A 336 -9.68 25.78 -19.74
N ALA A 337 -10.53 26.08 -20.71
CA ALA A 337 -11.37 27.25 -20.68
C ALA A 337 -12.25 27.30 -19.43
N GLY A 338 -12.25 28.45 -18.74
CA GLY A 338 -12.95 28.63 -17.46
C GLY A 338 -12.19 28.15 -16.22
N PHE A 339 -11.03 27.52 -16.40
CA PHE A 339 -10.17 27.03 -15.32
C PHE A 339 -8.71 27.52 -15.44
N GLU A 340 -8.46 28.59 -16.13
CA GLU A 340 -7.12 29.12 -16.44
C GLU A 340 -6.33 29.47 -15.17
N ASN A 341 -7.04 29.84 -14.10
CA ASN A 341 -6.46 30.20 -12.81
C ASN A 341 -6.60 29.09 -11.75
N TYR A 342 -7.07 27.91 -12.15
CA TYR A 342 -7.21 26.78 -11.22
C TYR A 342 -5.83 26.35 -10.72
N LYS A 343 -5.64 26.44 -9.41
CA LYS A 343 -4.46 25.92 -8.74
C LYS A 343 -4.88 24.67 -7.99
N ILE A 344 -4.26 23.56 -8.32
CA ILE A 344 -4.37 22.35 -7.50
C ILE A 344 -3.69 22.67 -6.17
N ASP A 345 -4.47 22.78 -5.10
CA ASP A 345 -3.93 22.90 -3.74
C ASP A 345 -3.38 21.54 -3.29
N LYS A 346 -2.38 21.57 -2.38
CA LYS A 346 -1.88 20.34 -1.73
C LYS A 346 -2.99 19.60 -0.95
N GLN A 347 -4.11 20.25 -0.68
CA GLN A 347 -5.29 19.65 -0.06
C GLN A 347 -6.22 18.92 -1.04
N ASP A 348 -6.01 19.07 -2.35
CA ASP A 348 -6.80 18.41 -3.39
C ASP A 348 -6.27 17.00 -3.75
N PHE A 349 -5.18 16.56 -3.11
CA PHE A 349 -4.53 15.26 -3.32
C PHE A 349 -4.45 14.43 -2.05
#